data_1b0a77471a14b5fdb40506e3e6060a06
#
_entry.id   1b0a77471a14b5fdb40506e3e6060a06
#
_cell.length_a   1.000
_cell.length_b   1.000
_cell.length_c   1.000
_cell.angle_alpha   90.00
_cell.angle_beta   90.00
_cell.angle_gamma   90.00
#
_symmetry.space_group_name_H-M   'P 1'
#
loop_
_entity.id
_entity.type
_entity.pdbx_description
1 polymer ?
#
loop_
_entity_poly.entity_id
_entity_poly.type
_entity_poly.pdbx_seq_one_letter_code
_entity_poly.pdbx_strand_id
1 'polypeptide(L)'
;MNNSMLEKASAYDKNGLMKREIDNALVLLKAFRVRFPFAENPQSIDGLEPDKIFKTNPVEIGEFFHSLVYSLNPIGYLTIHSSNVYHNIRLQIEDFKGLLRVVVDKKKSLAEKIDAPWEKISGLGQDKHIAKKIIFCFNYESGNVLPIFSTPHLRNFVNRVVDKPNNPTKYYSLGKEYEHLTSELLKAKDNLPITRPWEIAYFARFLYNSYPPPDIERPTTNPSGEGKTINVVTNEQLELRGFVKLLGELQSKGKITGQQFRENRELWMQ
;
A
#
# COMPACT_ATOMS: atom_id res chain seq x y z
N MET A 1 -23.75 15.95 -11.21
CA MET A 1 -22.31 16.29 -11.00
C MET A 1 -22.12 16.45 -9.51
N ASN A 2 -21.19 15.74 -8.89
CA ASN A 2 -21.02 15.75 -7.43
C ASN A 2 -20.32 17.06 -7.00
N ASN A 3 -21.10 18.10 -6.68
CA ASN A 3 -20.58 19.41 -6.25
C ASN A 3 -19.64 19.28 -5.04
N SER A 4 -19.90 18.35 -4.14
CA SER A 4 -19.03 18.09 -2.96
C SER A 4 -17.63 17.63 -3.37
N MET A 5 -17.50 16.80 -4.40
CA MET A 5 -16.19 16.35 -4.86
C MET A 5 -15.41 17.48 -5.54
N LEU A 6 -16.09 18.34 -6.33
CA LEU A 6 -15.47 19.50 -6.96
C LEU A 6 -14.92 20.49 -5.94
N GLU A 7 -15.72 20.84 -4.89
CA GLU A 7 -15.31 21.75 -3.82
C GLU A 7 -14.09 21.21 -3.08
N LYS A 8 -14.12 19.92 -2.67
CA LYS A 8 -13.01 19.29 -1.96
C LYS A 8 -11.74 19.18 -2.81
N ALA A 9 -11.87 18.85 -4.10
CA ALA A 9 -10.75 18.78 -5.02
C ALA A 9 -10.12 20.17 -5.24
N SER A 10 -10.93 21.22 -5.32
CA SER A 10 -10.44 22.60 -5.48
C SER A 10 -9.70 23.11 -4.24
N ALA A 11 -10.03 22.58 -3.06
CA ALA A 11 -9.39 22.93 -1.79
C ALA A 11 -8.20 22.04 -1.42
N TYR A 12 -7.99 20.92 -2.15
CA TYR A 12 -7.01 19.91 -1.82
C TYR A 12 -5.58 20.35 -2.13
N ASP A 13 -4.66 20.03 -1.21
CA ASP A 13 -3.20 20.15 -1.36
C ASP A 13 -2.71 21.48 -1.96
N LYS A 14 -3.25 22.62 -1.47
CA LYS A 14 -2.93 23.97 -1.97
C LYS A 14 -1.43 24.31 -1.95
N ASN A 15 -0.66 23.69 -1.07
CA ASN A 15 0.79 23.86 -0.95
C ASN A 15 1.60 22.84 -1.77
N GLY A 16 0.94 21.87 -2.42
CA GLY A 16 1.55 20.85 -3.25
C GLY A 16 2.42 19.83 -2.52
N LEU A 17 2.29 19.70 -1.20
CA LEU A 17 3.09 18.76 -0.41
C LEU A 17 2.77 17.31 -0.74
N MET A 18 1.48 16.97 -0.81
CA MET A 18 1.03 15.62 -1.15
C MET A 18 1.44 15.24 -2.58
N LYS A 19 1.32 16.18 -3.50
CA LYS A 19 1.75 15.94 -4.89
C LYS A 19 3.22 15.61 -4.96
N ARG A 20 4.09 16.37 -4.29
CA ARG A 20 5.54 16.12 -4.26
C ARG A 20 5.88 14.77 -3.64
N GLU A 21 5.21 14.39 -2.56
CA GLU A 21 5.38 13.07 -1.92
C GLU A 21 5.06 11.93 -2.91
N ILE A 22 3.94 12.04 -3.63
CA ILE A 22 3.55 11.08 -4.65
C ILE A 22 4.53 11.03 -5.81
N ASP A 23 4.93 12.19 -6.35
CA ASP A 23 5.89 12.28 -7.47
C ASP A 23 7.23 11.60 -7.09
N ASN A 24 7.73 11.82 -5.87
CA ASN A 24 8.92 11.15 -5.36
C ASN A 24 8.73 9.63 -5.25
N ALA A 25 7.58 9.18 -4.76
CA ALA A 25 7.30 7.75 -4.64
C ALA A 25 7.13 7.07 -6.01
N LEU A 26 6.67 7.80 -7.04
CA LEU A 26 6.62 7.30 -8.42
C LEU A 26 8.02 7.11 -9.02
N VAL A 27 8.98 7.95 -8.64
CA VAL A 27 10.40 7.72 -8.99
C VAL A 27 10.91 6.43 -8.35
N LEU A 28 10.56 6.17 -7.08
CA LEU A 28 10.91 4.92 -6.39
C LEU A 28 10.21 3.71 -7.01
N LEU A 29 8.97 3.87 -7.49
CA LEU A 29 8.26 2.80 -8.21
C LEU A 29 8.99 2.42 -9.52
N LYS A 30 9.48 3.41 -10.27
CA LYS A 30 10.29 3.16 -11.46
C LYS A 30 11.59 2.42 -11.11
N ALA A 31 12.28 2.85 -10.06
CA ALA A 31 13.49 2.18 -9.58
C ALA A 31 13.22 0.72 -9.12
N PHE A 32 12.10 0.50 -8.43
CA PHE A 32 11.64 -0.85 -8.06
C PHE A 32 11.43 -1.73 -9.30
N ARG A 33 10.77 -1.22 -10.34
CA ARG A 33 10.54 -1.97 -11.60
C ARG A 33 11.81 -2.23 -12.38
N VAL A 34 12.79 -1.34 -12.35
CA VAL A 34 14.13 -1.59 -12.91
C VAL A 34 14.84 -2.71 -12.15
N ARG A 35 14.71 -2.71 -10.82
CA ARG A 35 15.29 -3.74 -9.95
C ARG A 35 14.62 -5.12 -10.12
N PHE A 36 13.30 -5.13 -10.33
CA PHE A 36 12.47 -6.30 -10.54
C PHE A 36 11.72 -6.16 -11.88
N PRO A 37 12.39 -6.39 -13.03
CA PRO A 37 11.84 -6.06 -14.36
C PRO A 37 10.80 -7.07 -14.86
N PHE A 38 9.94 -7.57 -13.96
CA PHE A 38 9.03 -8.67 -14.23
C PHE A 38 7.97 -8.33 -15.28
N ALA A 39 7.52 -7.09 -15.36
CA ALA A 39 6.52 -6.65 -16.33
C ALA A 39 7.10 -6.53 -17.75
N GLU A 40 8.37 -6.14 -17.87
CA GLU A 40 9.11 -5.97 -19.11
C GLU A 40 9.79 -7.26 -19.57
N ASN A 41 10.25 -8.07 -18.61
CA ASN A 41 10.93 -9.35 -18.83
C ASN A 41 10.39 -10.42 -17.87
N PRO A 42 9.27 -11.09 -18.19
CA PRO A 42 8.67 -12.10 -17.33
C PRO A 42 9.59 -13.29 -16.98
N GLN A 43 10.59 -13.62 -17.82
CA GLN A 43 11.56 -14.66 -17.52
C GLN A 43 12.45 -14.30 -16.31
N SER A 44 12.64 -13.02 -16.02
CA SER A 44 13.41 -12.59 -14.84
C SER A 44 12.78 -13.02 -13.52
N ILE A 45 11.50 -13.41 -13.49
CA ILE A 45 10.83 -13.97 -12.32
C ILE A 45 11.51 -15.26 -11.85
N ASP A 46 12.05 -16.06 -12.76
CA ASP A 46 12.73 -17.32 -12.43
C ASP A 46 13.97 -17.09 -11.57
N GLY A 47 14.65 -15.97 -11.77
CA GLY A 47 15.78 -15.52 -10.97
C GLY A 47 15.44 -14.90 -9.61
N LEU A 48 14.16 -14.83 -9.22
CA LEU A 48 13.79 -14.30 -7.92
C LEU A 48 14.20 -15.27 -6.81
N GLU A 49 15.22 -14.87 -6.05
CA GLU A 49 15.75 -15.65 -4.92
C GLU A 49 14.89 -15.50 -3.66
N PRO A 50 14.78 -16.55 -2.82
CA PRO A 50 14.03 -16.49 -1.55
C PRO A 50 14.49 -15.38 -0.61
N ASP A 51 15.77 -15.03 -0.59
CA ASP A 51 16.32 -13.97 0.26
C ASP A 51 15.88 -12.56 -0.16
N LYS A 52 15.47 -12.38 -1.42
CA LYS A 52 14.84 -11.14 -1.87
C LYS A 52 13.44 -10.93 -1.26
N ILE A 53 12.81 -12.01 -0.83
CA ILE A 53 11.50 -12.02 -0.17
C ILE A 53 11.64 -11.84 1.34
N PHE A 54 12.41 -12.75 1.96
CA PHE A 54 12.63 -12.77 3.40
C PHE A 54 13.96 -13.46 3.72
N LYS A 55 14.80 -12.83 4.52
CA LYS A 55 16.07 -13.40 4.98
C LYS A 55 15.89 -14.13 6.31
N THR A 56 16.62 -15.20 6.49
CA THR A 56 16.59 -16.00 7.74
C THR A 56 17.82 -15.77 8.62
N ASN A 57 18.89 -15.17 8.05
CA ASN A 57 20.10 -14.81 8.80
C ASN A 57 20.75 -13.54 8.18
N PRO A 58 20.58 -12.33 8.78
CA PRO A 58 19.65 -12.05 9.89
C PRO A 58 18.18 -12.20 9.47
N VAL A 59 17.28 -12.34 10.47
CA VAL A 59 15.84 -12.43 10.20
C VAL A 59 15.31 -11.04 9.87
N GLU A 60 15.02 -10.80 8.58
CA GLU A 60 14.52 -9.51 8.09
C GLU A 60 13.70 -9.65 6.80
N ILE A 61 12.85 -8.67 6.53
CA ILE A 61 12.12 -8.56 5.26
C ILE A 61 13.13 -8.35 4.13
N GLY A 62 13.02 -9.17 3.07
CA GLY A 62 13.86 -9.06 1.89
C GLY A 62 13.55 -7.80 1.07
N GLU A 63 14.46 -7.46 0.17
CA GLU A 63 14.45 -6.22 -0.61
C GLU A 63 13.14 -5.98 -1.38
N PHE A 64 12.53 -7.04 -1.91
CA PHE A 64 11.28 -6.97 -2.65
C PHE A 64 10.15 -6.40 -1.78
N PHE A 65 9.91 -7.01 -0.62
CA PHE A 65 8.85 -6.54 0.29
C PHE A 65 9.26 -5.31 1.09
N HIS A 66 10.53 -5.10 1.39
CA HIS A 66 11.01 -3.87 1.99
C HIS A 66 10.63 -2.67 1.11
N SER A 67 10.84 -2.76 -0.20
CA SER A 67 10.43 -1.71 -1.13
C SER A 67 8.92 -1.50 -1.14
N LEU A 68 8.13 -2.58 -1.22
CA LEU A 68 6.66 -2.49 -1.25
C LEU A 68 6.07 -1.89 0.03
N VAL A 69 6.59 -2.27 1.20
CA VAL A 69 6.02 -1.90 2.50
C VAL A 69 6.46 -0.51 2.93
N TYR A 70 7.73 -0.16 2.71
CA TYR A 70 8.31 1.09 3.21
C TYR A 70 8.49 2.14 2.12
N SER A 71 9.29 1.85 1.09
CA SER A 71 9.64 2.86 0.08
C SER A 71 8.45 3.31 -0.77
N LEU A 72 7.52 2.40 -1.07
CA LEU A 72 6.32 2.66 -1.88
C LEU A 72 5.07 2.90 -1.04
N ASN A 73 5.22 3.19 0.26
CA ASN A 73 4.10 3.49 1.14
C ASN A 73 3.28 4.71 0.70
N PRO A 74 3.88 5.83 0.23
CA PRO A 74 3.11 7.01 -0.17
C PRO A 74 2.14 6.77 -1.33
N ILE A 75 2.43 5.84 -2.23
CA ILE A 75 1.57 5.46 -3.36
C ILE A 75 0.63 4.30 -3.06
N GLY A 76 0.22 4.14 -1.82
CA GLY A 76 -0.75 3.13 -1.39
C GLY A 76 -0.27 2.38 -0.16
N TYR A 77 -0.91 2.71 0.94
CA TYR A 77 -0.59 2.15 2.25
C TYR A 77 -0.88 0.65 2.31
N LEU A 78 0.07 -0.11 2.85
CA LEU A 78 -0.14 -1.49 3.26
C LEU A 78 -0.11 -1.56 4.79
N THR A 79 -1.09 -2.25 5.37
CA THR A 79 -0.98 -2.68 6.76
C THR A 79 0.27 -3.56 6.91
N ILE A 80 1.07 -3.30 7.94
CA ILE A 80 2.25 -4.12 8.24
C ILE A 80 1.75 -5.51 8.61
N HIS A 81 2.08 -6.49 7.79
CA HIS A 81 1.76 -7.89 8.03
C HIS A 81 2.79 -8.51 8.98
N SER A 82 2.37 -9.56 9.67
CA SER A 82 3.28 -10.40 10.44
C SER A 82 4.43 -10.90 9.57
N SER A 83 5.64 -10.96 10.13
CA SER A 83 6.83 -11.54 9.47
C SER A 83 6.59 -12.96 8.93
N ASN A 84 5.66 -13.70 9.55
CA ASN A 84 5.27 -15.04 9.10
C ASN A 84 4.73 -15.06 7.66
N VAL A 85 4.04 -14.00 7.21
CA VAL A 85 3.54 -13.94 5.83
C VAL A 85 4.69 -13.95 4.84
N TYR A 86 5.72 -13.14 5.06
CA TYR A 86 6.90 -13.06 4.18
C TYR A 86 7.72 -14.35 4.24
N HIS A 87 7.81 -14.97 5.42
CA HIS A 87 8.44 -16.28 5.59
C HIS A 87 7.70 -17.37 4.82
N ASN A 88 6.36 -17.40 4.86
CA ASN A 88 5.55 -18.35 4.09
C ASN A 88 5.73 -18.16 2.58
N ILE A 89 5.84 -16.93 2.09
CA ILE A 89 6.13 -16.64 0.68
C ILE A 89 7.52 -17.18 0.31
N ARG A 90 8.52 -16.98 1.19
CA ARG A 90 9.85 -17.55 0.99
C ARG A 90 9.83 -19.07 0.84
N LEU A 91 9.11 -19.76 1.73
CA LEU A 91 8.99 -21.22 1.71
C LEU A 91 8.27 -21.75 0.47
N GLN A 92 7.34 -20.96 -0.07
CA GLN A 92 6.53 -21.29 -1.24
C GLN A 92 6.91 -20.41 -2.44
N ILE A 93 8.22 -20.22 -2.66
CA ILE A 93 8.74 -19.26 -3.64
C ILE A 93 8.28 -19.61 -5.07
N GLU A 94 8.16 -20.89 -5.42
CA GLU A 94 7.73 -21.28 -6.76
C GLU A 94 6.24 -21.00 -7.00
N ASP A 95 5.38 -21.19 -6.01
CA ASP A 95 3.98 -20.77 -6.08
C ASP A 95 3.90 -19.24 -6.23
N PHE A 96 4.71 -18.51 -5.48
CA PHE A 96 4.76 -17.05 -5.56
C PHE A 96 5.24 -16.56 -6.94
N LYS A 97 6.28 -17.20 -7.52
CA LYS A 97 6.70 -16.93 -8.91
C LYS A 97 5.56 -17.18 -9.90
N GLY A 98 4.81 -18.27 -9.71
CA GLY A 98 3.60 -18.55 -10.50
C GLY A 98 2.58 -17.42 -10.44
N LEU A 99 2.31 -16.88 -9.24
CA LEU A 99 1.42 -15.73 -9.04
C LEU A 99 1.98 -14.46 -9.69
N LEU A 100 3.28 -14.19 -9.60
CA LEU A 100 3.90 -13.05 -10.27
C LEU A 100 3.76 -13.13 -11.79
N ARG A 101 3.87 -14.32 -12.40
CA ARG A 101 3.62 -14.51 -13.85
C ARG A 101 2.18 -14.13 -14.21
N VAL A 102 1.19 -14.48 -13.37
CA VAL A 102 -0.21 -14.03 -13.57
C VAL A 102 -0.33 -12.52 -13.47
N VAL A 103 0.36 -11.89 -12.50
CA VAL A 103 0.34 -10.42 -12.32
C VAL A 103 0.84 -9.67 -13.55
N VAL A 104 1.91 -10.15 -14.18
CA VAL A 104 2.53 -9.45 -15.32
C VAL A 104 1.96 -9.87 -16.67
N ASP A 105 1.10 -10.87 -16.72
CA ASP A 105 0.44 -11.30 -17.95
C ASP A 105 -0.52 -10.20 -18.43
N LYS A 106 -0.17 -9.57 -19.56
CA LYS A 106 -0.96 -8.49 -20.16
C LYS A 106 -2.32 -8.96 -20.74
N LYS A 107 -2.51 -10.26 -20.94
CA LYS A 107 -3.78 -10.84 -21.43
C LYS A 107 -4.81 -10.99 -20.31
N LYS A 108 -4.37 -10.97 -19.06
CA LYS A 108 -5.25 -11.12 -17.91
C LYS A 108 -5.85 -9.80 -17.46
N SER A 109 -7.15 -9.80 -17.21
CA SER A 109 -7.87 -8.68 -16.60
C SER A 109 -7.41 -8.44 -15.15
N LEU A 110 -7.73 -7.27 -14.61
CA LEU A 110 -7.47 -6.97 -13.20
C LEU A 110 -8.17 -7.97 -12.28
N ALA A 111 -9.41 -8.34 -12.61
CA ALA A 111 -10.16 -9.34 -11.85
C ALA A 111 -9.43 -10.69 -11.81
N GLU A 112 -8.99 -11.21 -12.95
CA GLU A 112 -8.28 -12.50 -13.01
C GLU A 112 -6.96 -12.49 -12.23
N LYS A 113 -6.24 -11.36 -12.19
CA LYS A 113 -5.01 -11.20 -11.41
C LYS A 113 -5.29 -11.26 -9.91
N ILE A 114 -6.38 -10.64 -9.46
CA ILE A 114 -6.79 -10.66 -8.05
C ILE A 114 -7.36 -12.03 -7.67
N ASP A 115 -8.15 -12.65 -8.56
CA ASP A 115 -8.75 -13.97 -8.33
C ASP A 115 -7.77 -15.13 -8.45
N ALA A 116 -6.53 -14.87 -8.88
CA ALA A 116 -5.47 -15.87 -8.81
C ALA A 116 -5.38 -16.48 -7.38
N PRO A 117 -4.92 -17.72 -7.26
CA PRO A 117 -5.01 -18.48 -6.01
C PRO A 117 -3.97 -18.04 -4.96
N TRP A 118 -4.00 -16.75 -4.59
CA TRP A 118 -3.11 -16.15 -3.56
C TRP A 118 -3.23 -16.84 -2.20
N GLU A 119 -4.42 -17.35 -1.87
CA GLU A 119 -4.71 -18.07 -0.62
C GLU A 119 -3.94 -19.38 -0.46
N LYS A 120 -3.32 -19.91 -1.52
CA LYS A 120 -2.40 -21.05 -1.42
C LYS A 120 -1.19 -20.72 -0.54
N ILE A 121 -0.78 -19.44 -0.51
CA ILE A 121 0.26 -18.96 0.39
C ILE A 121 -0.41 -18.37 1.63
N SER A 122 -0.16 -18.97 2.79
CA SER A 122 -0.77 -18.54 4.05
C SER A 122 -0.46 -17.08 4.35
N GLY A 123 -1.52 -16.28 4.55
CA GLY A 123 -1.45 -14.84 4.81
C GLY A 123 -1.67 -13.95 3.58
N LEU A 124 -1.75 -14.51 2.36
CA LEU A 124 -2.06 -13.74 1.14
C LEU A 124 -3.54 -13.79 0.72
N GLY A 125 -4.37 -14.55 1.42
CA GLY A 125 -5.81 -14.66 1.17
C GLY A 125 -6.62 -13.46 1.66
N GLN A 126 -7.90 -13.73 2.04
CA GLN A 126 -8.87 -12.74 2.48
C GLN A 126 -9.05 -11.60 1.46
N ASP A 127 -8.87 -10.34 1.85
CA ASP A 127 -8.99 -9.17 0.95
C ASP A 127 -7.75 -8.95 0.04
N LYS A 128 -6.74 -9.81 0.12
CA LYS A 128 -5.58 -9.86 -0.79
C LYS A 128 -4.83 -8.51 -0.91
N HIS A 129 -4.65 -7.78 0.18
CA HIS A 129 -4.02 -6.45 0.18
C HIS A 129 -2.61 -6.45 -0.45
N ILE A 130 -1.76 -7.41 -0.06
CA ILE A 130 -0.40 -7.56 -0.61
C ILE A 130 -0.46 -7.85 -2.12
N ALA A 131 -1.34 -8.75 -2.54
CA ALA A 131 -1.53 -9.09 -3.95
C ALA A 131 -1.92 -7.86 -4.77
N LYS A 132 -2.90 -7.07 -4.30
CA LYS A 132 -3.35 -5.84 -4.95
C LYS A 132 -2.22 -4.80 -5.06
N LYS A 133 -1.38 -4.67 -4.00
CA LYS A 133 -0.20 -3.79 -4.06
C LYS A 133 0.80 -4.25 -5.11
N ILE A 134 1.10 -5.55 -5.19
CA ILE A 134 2.00 -6.12 -6.20
C ILE A 134 1.41 -5.89 -7.61
N ILE A 135 0.12 -6.17 -7.80
CA ILE A 135 -0.58 -5.94 -9.06
C ILE A 135 -0.46 -4.47 -9.47
N PHE A 136 -0.74 -3.54 -8.55
CA PHE A 136 -0.59 -2.11 -8.80
C PHE A 136 0.82 -1.75 -9.26
N CYS A 137 1.86 -2.20 -8.55
CA CYS A 137 3.24 -1.84 -8.86
C CYS A 137 3.68 -2.30 -10.27
N PHE A 138 3.23 -3.45 -10.73
CA PHE A 138 3.58 -3.98 -12.06
C PHE A 138 2.61 -3.60 -13.18
N ASN A 139 1.42 -3.04 -12.84
CA ASN A 139 0.43 -2.62 -13.84
C ASN A 139 0.08 -1.13 -13.75
N TYR A 140 0.86 -0.33 -13.03
CA TYR A 140 0.62 1.11 -12.85
C TYR A 140 0.36 1.85 -14.17
N GLU A 141 1.17 1.58 -15.21
CA GLU A 141 1.09 2.24 -16.50
C GLU A 141 -0.18 1.92 -17.30
N SER A 142 -0.91 0.85 -16.93
CA SER A 142 -2.19 0.55 -17.55
C SER A 142 -3.28 1.58 -17.19
N GLY A 143 -3.07 2.35 -16.11
CA GLY A 143 -4.01 3.37 -15.64
C GLY A 143 -5.33 2.82 -15.08
N ASN A 144 -5.49 1.50 -14.97
CA ASN A 144 -6.73 0.83 -14.56
C ASN A 144 -6.71 0.25 -13.14
N VAL A 145 -5.65 0.50 -12.37
CA VAL A 145 -5.49 -0.01 -11.00
C VAL A 145 -5.29 1.15 -10.04
N LEU A 146 -6.22 1.36 -9.10
CA LEU A 146 -6.04 2.34 -8.03
C LEU A 146 -5.25 1.74 -6.86
N PRO A 147 -4.35 2.51 -6.20
CA PRO A 147 -3.63 2.06 -5.02
C PRO A 147 -4.49 2.17 -3.74
N ILE A 148 -5.67 1.58 -3.78
CA ILE A 148 -6.61 1.44 -2.67
C ILE A 148 -6.83 -0.07 -2.49
N PHE A 149 -6.06 -0.68 -1.58
CA PHE A 149 -5.98 -2.15 -1.50
C PHE A 149 -7.06 -2.78 -0.62
N SER A 150 -7.77 -1.99 0.19
CA SER A 150 -8.95 -2.42 0.95
C SER A 150 -10.20 -2.33 0.09
N THR A 151 -10.86 -3.45 -0.18
CA THR A 151 -12.15 -3.47 -0.89
C THR A 151 -13.26 -2.74 -0.13
N PRO A 152 -13.36 -2.85 1.21
CA PRO A 152 -14.28 -2.00 1.98
C PRO A 152 -14.04 -0.49 1.79
N HIS A 153 -12.79 -0.04 1.70
CA HIS A 153 -12.49 1.38 1.44
C HIS A 153 -12.94 1.80 0.03
N LEU A 154 -12.72 0.96 -0.98
CA LEU A 154 -13.22 1.22 -2.33
C LEU A 154 -14.75 1.38 -2.35
N ARG A 155 -15.49 0.49 -1.68
CA ARG A 155 -16.96 0.62 -1.55
C ARG A 155 -17.36 1.94 -0.89
N ASN A 156 -16.67 2.31 0.21
CA ASN A 156 -16.93 3.58 0.89
C ASN A 156 -16.71 4.77 -0.06
N PHE A 157 -15.61 4.79 -0.81
CA PHE A 157 -15.33 5.88 -1.74
C PHE A 157 -16.34 5.94 -2.89
N VAL A 158 -16.69 4.80 -3.51
CA VAL A 158 -17.71 4.75 -4.56
C VAL A 158 -19.03 5.32 -4.06
N ASN A 159 -19.49 4.91 -2.88
CA ASN A 159 -20.75 5.40 -2.30
C ASN A 159 -20.73 6.91 -1.97
N ARG A 160 -19.55 7.50 -1.76
CA ARG A 160 -19.42 8.92 -1.41
C ARG A 160 -19.18 9.84 -2.61
N VAL A 161 -18.54 9.35 -3.67
CA VAL A 161 -18.12 10.21 -4.80
C VAL A 161 -18.86 9.93 -6.09
N VAL A 162 -19.50 8.77 -6.25
CA VAL A 162 -20.27 8.42 -7.44
C VAL A 162 -21.73 8.75 -7.20
N ASP A 163 -22.31 9.64 -7.99
CA ASP A 163 -23.68 10.13 -7.79
C ASP A 163 -24.74 9.02 -7.87
N LYS A 164 -24.54 8.05 -8.74
CA LYS A 164 -25.41 6.86 -8.90
C LYS A 164 -24.54 5.64 -9.10
N PRO A 165 -23.99 5.06 -8.02
CA PRO A 165 -23.15 3.90 -8.16
C PRO A 165 -23.93 2.73 -8.72
N ASN A 166 -23.43 2.15 -9.80
CA ASN A 166 -23.97 0.89 -10.33
C ASN A 166 -23.41 -0.25 -9.49
N ASN A 167 -23.97 -0.44 -8.29
CA ASN A 167 -23.54 -1.50 -7.40
C ASN A 167 -24.43 -2.73 -7.60
N PRO A 168 -23.93 -3.80 -8.23
CA PRO A 168 -24.65 -5.07 -8.25
C PRO A 168 -24.83 -5.58 -6.83
N THR A 169 -25.95 -6.21 -6.56
CA THR A 169 -26.27 -6.79 -5.24
C THR A 169 -25.28 -7.89 -4.84
N LYS A 170 -24.61 -8.49 -5.81
CA LYS A 170 -23.61 -9.55 -5.59
C LYS A 170 -22.59 -9.56 -6.72
N TYR A 171 -21.32 -9.68 -6.35
CA TYR A 171 -20.22 -9.93 -7.29
C TYR A 171 -19.90 -11.43 -7.35
N TYR A 172 -19.45 -11.88 -8.50
CA TYR A 172 -19.06 -13.29 -8.70
C TYR A 172 -17.74 -13.63 -7.99
N SER A 173 -16.88 -12.63 -7.79
CA SER A 173 -15.58 -12.81 -7.14
C SER A 173 -15.07 -11.50 -6.56
N LEU A 174 -14.03 -11.59 -5.70
CA LEU A 174 -13.32 -10.43 -5.15
C LEU A 174 -12.68 -9.59 -6.26
N GLY A 175 -12.10 -10.25 -7.27
CA GLY A 175 -11.48 -9.57 -8.40
C GLY A 175 -12.48 -8.77 -9.22
N LYS A 176 -13.66 -9.34 -9.49
CA LYS A 176 -14.74 -8.64 -10.22
C LYS A 176 -15.27 -7.45 -9.44
N GLU A 177 -15.38 -7.56 -8.14
CA GLU A 177 -15.76 -6.44 -7.29
C GLU A 177 -14.72 -5.33 -7.33
N TYR A 178 -13.45 -5.67 -7.08
CA TYR A 178 -12.36 -4.71 -7.07
C TYR A 178 -12.20 -3.99 -8.42
N GLU A 179 -12.26 -4.73 -9.52
CA GLU A 179 -12.19 -4.20 -10.89
C GLU A 179 -13.32 -3.20 -11.16
N HIS A 180 -14.56 -3.56 -10.78
CA HIS A 180 -15.74 -2.70 -10.96
C HIS A 180 -15.62 -1.42 -10.13
N LEU A 181 -15.36 -1.52 -8.82
CA LEU A 181 -15.25 -0.36 -7.94
C LEU A 181 -14.12 0.58 -8.36
N THR A 182 -12.98 0.03 -8.77
CA THR A 182 -11.86 0.80 -9.32
C THR A 182 -12.27 1.55 -10.58
N SER A 183 -12.98 0.89 -11.50
CA SER A 183 -13.48 1.51 -12.74
C SER A 183 -14.43 2.67 -12.45
N GLU A 184 -15.36 2.51 -11.50
CA GLU A 184 -16.31 3.58 -11.13
C GLU A 184 -15.57 4.81 -10.55
N LEU A 185 -14.56 4.60 -9.71
CA LEU A 185 -13.75 5.71 -9.18
C LEU A 185 -12.90 6.39 -10.25
N LEU A 186 -12.33 5.65 -11.19
CA LEU A 186 -11.58 6.23 -12.31
C LEU A 186 -12.49 7.03 -13.23
N LYS A 187 -13.70 6.57 -13.53
CA LYS A 187 -14.71 7.36 -14.24
C LYS A 187 -15.06 8.65 -13.49
N ALA A 188 -15.25 8.57 -12.17
CA ALA A 188 -15.52 9.76 -11.35
C ALA A 188 -14.37 10.76 -11.40
N LYS A 189 -13.12 10.29 -11.34
CA LYS A 189 -11.90 11.09 -11.53
C LYS A 189 -11.90 11.81 -12.87
N ASP A 190 -12.19 11.09 -13.96
CA ASP A 190 -12.09 11.63 -15.32
C ASP A 190 -13.26 12.55 -15.72
N ASN A 191 -14.39 12.41 -15.03
CA ASN A 191 -15.57 13.26 -15.23
C ASN A 191 -15.40 14.68 -14.68
N LEU A 192 -14.45 14.93 -13.78
CA LEU A 192 -14.19 16.26 -13.24
C LEU A 192 -12.93 16.87 -13.89
N PRO A 193 -13.03 18.05 -14.51
CA PRO A 193 -11.88 18.69 -15.15
C PRO A 193 -10.67 18.87 -14.24
N ILE A 194 -10.89 19.14 -12.96
CA ILE A 194 -9.82 19.36 -11.98
C ILE A 194 -9.09 18.08 -11.60
N THR A 195 -9.77 16.93 -11.50
CA THR A 195 -9.15 15.65 -11.11
C THR A 195 -8.69 14.82 -12.31
N ARG A 196 -9.21 15.10 -13.51
CA ARG A 196 -8.85 14.37 -14.73
C ARG A 196 -7.33 14.30 -14.98
N PRO A 197 -6.55 15.40 -14.87
CA PRO A 197 -5.11 15.38 -15.09
C PRO A 197 -4.32 14.79 -13.93
N TRP A 198 -4.96 14.40 -12.82
CA TRP A 198 -4.25 13.90 -11.65
C TRP A 198 -3.75 12.47 -11.88
N GLU A 199 -2.56 12.21 -11.38
CA GLU A 199 -2.03 10.86 -11.24
C GLU A 199 -2.99 10.01 -10.39
N ILE A 200 -3.13 8.72 -10.73
CA ILE A 200 -4.05 7.80 -10.03
C ILE A 200 -3.69 7.64 -8.55
N ALA A 201 -2.40 7.67 -8.21
CA ALA A 201 -1.94 7.61 -6.82
C ALA A 201 -2.28 8.91 -6.06
N TYR A 202 -2.16 10.06 -6.71
CA TYR A 202 -2.55 11.35 -6.13
C TYR A 202 -4.06 11.44 -5.91
N PHE A 203 -4.85 10.93 -6.86
CA PHE A 203 -6.30 10.83 -6.71
C PHE A 203 -6.70 9.90 -5.57
N ALA A 204 -6.05 8.73 -5.43
CA ALA A 204 -6.30 7.82 -4.31
C ALA A 204 -6.00 8.50 -2.96
N ARG A 205 -4.90 9.27 -2.87
CA ARG A 205 -4.56 10.03 -1.66
C ARG A 205 -5.60 11.09 -1.34
N PHE A 206 -6.10 11.80 -2.35
CA PHE A 206 -7.22 12.73 -2.21
C PHE A 206 -8.45 12.06 -1.62
N LEU A 207 -8.82 10.86 -2.09
CA LEU A 207 -9.97 10.12 -1.57
C LEU A 207 -9.81 9.80 -0.08
N TYR A 208 -8.66 9.31 0.34
CA TYR A 208 -8.39 9.03 1.76
C TYR A 208 -8.43 10.29 2.63
N ASN A 209 -7.91 11.40 2.14
CA ASN A 209 -7.89 12.65 2.91
C ASN A 209 -9.25 13.33 2.98
N SER A 210 -10.04 13.28 1.90
CA SER A 210 -11.31 14.01 1.77
C SER A 210 -12.53 13.20 2.19
N TYR A 211 -12.43 11.86 2.19
CA TYR A 211 -13.50 10.92 2.49
C TYR A 211 -12.99 9.75 3.37
N PRO A 212 -12.34 10.01 4.52
CA PRO A 212 -11.74 8.95 5.32
C PRO A 212 -12.76 7.84 5.61
N PRO A 213 -12.37 6.56 5.44
CA PRO A 213 -13.18 5.43 5.88
C PRO A 213 -13.39 5.46 7.40
N PRO A 214 -14.49 4.91 7.93
CA PRO A 214 -14.83 4.95 9.36
C PRO A 214 -13.77 4.33 10.28
N ASP A 215 -13.05 3.34 9.81
CA ASP A 215 -11.97 2.64 10.52
C ASP A 215 -10.64 3.43 10.59
N ILE A 216 -10.57 4.56 9.86
CA ILE A 216 -9.44 5.51 9.88
C ILE A 216 -9.84 6.80 10.62
N GLU A 217 -10.98 6.81 11.31
CA GLU A 217 -11.36 8.00 12.10
C GLU A 217 -10.23 8.33 13.10
N ARG A 218 -9.69 9.54 12.96
CA ARG A 218 -8.68 10.08 13.89
C ARG A 218 -9.28 10.07 15.28
N PRO A 219 -8.54 9.64 16.32
CA PRO A 219 -9.02 9.79 17.67
C PRO A 219 -9.34 11.26 17.88
N THR A 220 -10.65 11.57 18.02
CA THR A 220 -11.08 12.89 18.48
C THR A 220 -10.50 13.05 19.87
N THR A 221 -9.68 14.08 20.04
CA THR A 221 -9.20 14.51 21.34
C THR A 221 -10.39 15.04 22.14
N ASN A 222 -11.15 14.15 22.76
CA ASN A 222 -12.06 14.49 23.84
C ASN A 222 -11.43 13.99 25.15
N PRO A 223 -11.13 14.91 26.08
CA PRO A 223 -10.55 14.55 27.37
C PRO A 223 -11.64 14.14 28.34
N SER A 224 -12.29 13.00 28.18
CA SER A 224 -13.01 12.31 29.25
C SER A 224 -13.62 10.99 28.78
N GLY A 225 -13.13 9.88 29.33
CA GLY A 225 -13.75 8.56 29.20
C GLY A 225 -12.80 7.44 28.80
N GLU A 226 -12.64 6.49 29.68
CA GLU A 226 -11.84 5.27 29.51
C GLU A 226 -12.20 4.51 28.23
N GLY A 227 -11.28 4.51 27.25
CA GLY A 227 -11.41 3.75 26.01
C GLY A 227 -10.02 3.39 25.51
N LYS A 228 -9.79 2.14 25.19
CA LYS A 228 -8.52 1.61 24.64
C LYS A 228 -8.08 2.46 23.46
N THR A 229 -7.05 3.27 23.66
CA THR A 229 -6.43 4.13 22.66
C THR A 229 -5.65 3.27 21.68
N ILE A 230 -6.16 3.11 20.46
CA ILE A 230 -5.31 2.63 19.34
C ILE A 230 -4.50 3.84 18.90
N ASN A 231 -3.26 3.92 19.37
CA ASN A 231 -2.32 4.97 18.93
C ASN A 231 -2.03 4.77 17.44
N VAL A 232 -2.56 5.66 16.60
CA VAL A 232 -2.06 5.82 15.22
C VAL A 232 -0.67 6.42 15.33
N VAL A 233 0.34 5.57 15.22
CA VAL A 233 1.75 5.98 15.28
C VAL A 233 2.08 6.73 13.99
N THR A 234 2.49 7.99 14.08
CA THR A 234 2.99 8.77 12.94
C THR A 234 4.24 8.11 12.34
N ASN A 235 4.57 8.41 11.08
CA ASN A 235 5.81 7.89 10.47
C ASN A 235 7.04 8.20 11.32
N GLU A 236 7.13 9.41 11.87
CA GLU A 236 8.19 9.80 12.80
C GLU A 236 8.24 8.94 14.06
N GLN A 237 7.07 8.57 14.61
CA GLN A 237 6.99 7.69 15.78
C GLN A 237 7.35 6.23 15.42
N LEU A 238 7.06 5.78 14.19
CA LEU A 238 7.46 4.46 13.71
C LEU A 238 8.97 4.39 13.48
N GLU A 239 9.54 5.42 12.90
CA GLU A 239 10.98 5.58 12.71
C GLU A 239 11.70 5.68 14.06
N LEU A 240 11.17 6.49 14.98
CA LEU A 240 11.69 6.60 16.34
C LEU A 240 11.64 5.26 17.10
N ARG A 241 10.54 4.54 17.02
CA ARG A 241 10.41 3.20 17.65
C ARG A 241 11.38 2.20 17.03
N GLY A 242 11.53 2.20 15.71
CA GLY A 242 12.51 1.36 15.00
C GLY A 242 13.94 1.68 15.43
N PHE A 243 14.28 2.97 15.51
CA PHE A 243 15.57 3.45 15.95
C PHE A 243 15.86 3.11 17.42
N VAL A 244 14.92 3.37 18.33
CA VAL A 244 15.06 3.02 19.76
C VAL A 244 15.20 1.51 19.96
N LYS A 245 14.48 0.70 19.19
CA LYS A 245 14.64 -0.76 19.22
C LYS A 245 16.04 -1.19 18.77
N LEU A 246 16.53 -0.63 17.66
CA LEU A 246 17.89 -0.88 17.16
C LEU A 246 18.94 -0.49 18.20
N LEU A 247 18.82 0.68 18.83
CA LEU A 247 19.71 1.10 19.90
C LEU A 247 19.69 0.12 21.08
N GLY A 248 18.50 -0.37 21.46
CA GLY A 248 18.36 -1.39 22.52
C GLY A 248 19.04 -2.71 22.18
N GLU A 249 18.94 -3.17 20.93
CA GLU A 249 19.64 -4.35 20.42
C GLU A 249 21.18 -4.16 20.41
N LEU A 250 21.65 -2.98 20.02
CA LEU A 250 23.08 -2.66 20.05
C LEU A 250 23.62 -2.60 21.48
N GLN A 251 22.86 -2.06 22.42
CA GLN A 251 23.21 -2.04 23.84
C GLN A 251 23.23 -3.45 24.43
N SER A 252 22.22 -4.29 24.17
CA SER A 252 22.17 -5.68 24.66
C SER A 252 23.30 -6.55 24.12
N LYS A 253 23.81 -6.24 22.93
CA LYS A 253 24.97 -6.89 22.31
C LYS A 253 26.30 -6.26 22.73
N GLY A 254 26.30 -5.32 23.68
CA GLY A 254 27.51 -4.62 24.14
C GLY A 254 28.20 -3.74 23.08
N LYS A 255 27.50 -3.39 21.99
CA LYS A 255 28.04 -2.57 20.91
C LYS A 255 28.00 -1.07 21.22
N ILE A 256 27.11 -0.65 22.11
CA ILE A 256 27.01 0.71 22.65
C ILE A 256 26.80 0.65 24.17
N THR A 257 27.25 1.70 24.86
CA THR A 257 27.04 1.86 26.31
C THR A 257 25.65 2.41 26.59
N GLY A 258 25.17 2.30 27.84
CA GLY A 258 23.91 2.93 28.27
C GLY A 258 23.91 4.46 28.15
N GLN A 259 25.08 5.10 28.21
CA GLN A 259 25.23 6.53 27.98
C GLN A 259 25.04 6.87 26.50
N GLN A 260 25.72 6.15 25.60
CA GLN A 260 25.57 6.31 24.14
C GLN A 260 24.14 6.02 23.67
N PHE A 261 23.44 5.08 24.30
CA PHE A 261 22.01 4.83 24.04
C PHE A 261 21.17 6.09 24.33
N ARG A 262 21.37 6.74 25.50
CA ARG A 262 20.63 7.95 25.88
C ARG A 262 20.95 9.13 24.97
N GLU A 263 22.23 9.39 24.72
CA GLU A 263 22.69 10.48 23.86
C GLU A 263 22.15 10.38 22.42
N ASN A 264 22.21 9.19 21.82
CA ASN A 264 21.67 8.99 20.47
C ASN A 264 20.14 9.10 20.42
N ARG A 265 19.43 8.67 21.47
CA ARG A 265 17.99 8.85 21.57
C ARG A 265 17.60 10.33 21.68
N GLU A 266 18.31 11.11 22.48
CA GLU A 266 18.05 12.55 22.66
C GLU A 266 18.34 13.36 21.39
N LEU A 267 19.43 13.05 20.67
CA LEU A 267 19.74 13.67 19.38
C LEU A 267 18.65 13.44 18.32
N TRP A 268 17.93 12.33 18.38
CA TRP A 268 16.87 12.03 17.43
C TRP A 268 15.51 12.67 17.80
N MET A 269 15.38 13.16 19.02
CA MET A 269 14.16 13.80 19.53
C MET A 269 14.21 15.34 19.41
N GLN A 270 15.32 15.91 18.94
CA GLN A 270 15.48 17.34 18.62
C GLN A 270 15.07 17.61 17.17
#